data_7d66372a6013e8f73067c02e7dc74b57
#
_entry.id   7d66372a6013e8f73067c02e7dc74b57
#
_cell.length_a   1.000
_cell.length_b   1.000
_cell.length_c   1.000
_cell.angle_alpha   90.00
_cell.angle_beta   90.00
_cell.angle_gamma   90.00
#
_symmetry.space_group_name_H-M   'P 1'
#
loop_
_entity.id
_entity.type
_entity.pdbx_description
1 polymer ?
#
loop_
_entity_poly.entity_id
_entity_poly.type
_entity_poly.pdbx_seq_one_letter_code
_entity_poly.pdbx_strand_id
1 'polypeptide(L)'
;MYQEVCISLGKRRGFTMAELLNQIEEYWSTRVEGYSEVNEKEINGTQKENWLRVLEERFPDKAKADLKILDVGTGPGFFPRILSEAGYYVTAVDYTEDMLEKAKENTKEYQSQIEFYRMDAQNLEFESSQFDVVISRNLTWNLENPVQAYKEWFRVLKTGGILLNFDANWYGYLYDEEKRMAYEKDRENVERSQLDDHYLCTDIDRMEEIAKKVPLSAKNRPGWDVEVLKEIGFAEIRTDESIWQSVWS
;
A
#
# COMPACT_ATOMS: atom_id res chain seq x y z
N MET A 1 29.66 -47.59 -28.13
CA MET A 1 30.10 -46.78 -26.99
C MET A 1 28.98 -45.76 -26.72
N TYR A 2 28.05 -46.11 -25.84
CA TYR A 2 26.92 -45.24 -25.48
C TYR A 2 27.35 -44.39 -24.28
N GLN A 3 27.31 -43.04 -24.40
CA GLN A 3 27.48 -42.13 -23.28
C GLN A 3 26.11 -41.87 -22.67
N GLU A 4 25.95 -42.26 -21.41
CA GLU A 4 24.80 -41.94 -20.58
C GLU A 4 25.00 -40.52 -20.01
N VAL A 5 24.13 -39.56 -20.40
CA VAL A 5 24.14 -38.22 -19.87
C VAL A 5 23.08 -38.20 -18.78
N CYS A 6 23.49 -38.28 -17.50
CA CYS A 6 22.63 -38.13 -16.35
C CYS A 6 22.40 -36.61 -16.07
N ILE A 7 21.24 -36.06 -16.46
CA ILE A 7 20.86 -34.68 -16.15
C ILE A 7 20.10 -34.71 -14.84
N SER A 8 20.74 -34.30 -13.75
CA SER A 8 20.09 -34.03 -12.48
C SER A 8 19.37 -32.69 -12.58
N LEU A 9 18.05 -32.73 -12.58
CA LEU A 9 17.23 -31.54 -12.36
C LEU A 9 17.44 -31.07 -10.91
N GLY A 10 18.26 -30.04 -10.73
CA GLY A 10 18.37 -29.34 -9.47
C GLY A 10 16.98 -28.85 -9.05
N LYS A 11 16.55 -29.20 -7.84
CA LYS A 11 15.35 -28.63 -7.23
C LYS A 11 15.50 -27.11 -7.27
N ARG A 12 14.74 -26.43 -8.11
CA ARG A 12 14.50 -25.00 -7.92
C ARG A 12 13.83 -24.89 -6.55
N ARG A 13 14.53 -24.33 -5.58
CA ARG A 13 13.90 -23.88 -4.33
C ARG A 13 12.94 -22.75 -4.77
N GLY A 14 11.67 -23.08 -4.90
CA GLY A 14 10.63 -22.05 -4.92
C GLY A 14 10.68 -21.39 -3.56
N PHE A 15 10.76 -20.06 -3.53
CA PHE A 15 10.54 -19.32 -2.28
C PHE A 15 9.16 -19.69 -1.73
N THR A 16 9.07 -19.93 -0.44
CA THR A 16 7.77 -20.08 0.22
C THR A 16 7.15 -18.70 0.39
N MET A 17 5.82 -18.59 0.39
CA MET A 17 5.10 -17.32 0.65
C MET A 17 5.60 -16.64 1.94
N ALA A 18 5.81 -17.41 3.01
CA ALA A 18 6.37 -16.90 4.25
C ALA A 18 7.79 -16.28 4.11
N GLU A 19 8.62 -16.76 3.19
CA GLU A 19 9.96 -16.19 2.94
C GLU A 19 9.90 -14.83 2.24
N LEU A 20 8.93 -14.59 1.34
CA LEU A 20 8.79 -13.31 0.66
C LEU A 20 8.18 -12.26 1.59
N LEU A 21 7.16 -12.61 2.35
CA LEU A 21 6.55 -11.72 3.34
C LEU A 21 7.60 -11.23 4.37
N ASN A 22 8.48 -12.13 4.85
CA ASN A 22 9.57 -11.75 5.75
C ASN A 22 10.57 -10.79 5.07
N GLN A 23 10.91 -10.99 3.79
CA GLN A 23 11.78 -10.08 3.05
C GLN A 23 11.16 -8.68 2.89
N ILE A 24 9.85 -8.63 2.67
CA ILE A 24 9.08 -7.39 2.60
C ILE A 24 9.10 -6.68 3.96
N GLU A 25 8.80 -7.39 5.06
CA GLU A 25 8.85 -6.85 6.41
C GLU A 25 10.24 -6.29 6.75
N GLU A 26 11.30 -7.09 6.55
CA GLU A 26 12.69 -6.66 6.78
C GLU A 26 13.04 -5.40 5.98
N TYR A 27 12.63 -5.31 4.72
CA TYR A 27 12.86 -4.13 3.89
C TYR A 27 12.16 -2.91 4.52
N TRP A 28 10.86 -3.01 4.83
CA TRP A 28 10.10 -1.91 5.38
C TRP A 28 10.55 -1.49 6.78
N SER A 29 11.06 -2.42 7.61
CA SER A 29 11.72 -2.08 8.88
C SER A 29 12.91 -1.13 8.68
N THR A 30 13.67 -1.28 7.60
CA THR A 30 14.77 -0.36 7.29
C THR A 30 14.31 1.00 6.77
N ARG A 31 13.05 1.12 6.35
CA ARG A 31 12.48 2.32 5.72
C ARG A 31 11.69 3.21 6.67
N VAL A 32 11.47 2.80 7.91
CA VAL A 32 10.56 3.45 8.87
C VAL A 32 10.81 4.95 9.00
N GLU A 33 12.03 5.37 9.32
CA GLU A 33 12.36 6.77 9.52
C GLU A 33 12.21 7.59 8.23
N GLY A 34 12.81 7.14 7.13
CA GLY A 34 12.74 7.87 5.87
C GLY A 34 11.32 7.99 5.31
N TYR A 35 10.49 6.92 5.46
CA TYR A 35 9.11 6.98 5.02
C TYR A 35 8.23 7.82 5.96
N SER A 36 8.53 7.82 7.27
CA SER A 36 7.90 8.73 8.23
C SER A 36 8.21 10.20 7.92
N GLU A 37 9.44 10.55 7.58
CA GLU A 37 9.81 11.92 7.18
C GLU A 37 9.04 12.40 5.95
N VAL A 38 8.85 11.53 4.95
CA VAL A 38 8.02 11.87 3.76
C VAL A 38 6.57 12.14 4.17
N ASN A 39 5.99 11.28 5.02
CA ASN A 39 4.63 11.47 5.51
C ASN A 39 4.49 12.76 6.34
N GLU A 40 5.45 13.09 7.18
CA GLU A 40 5.45 14.33 7.97
C GLU A 40 5.51 15.58 7.08
N LYS A 41 6.29 15.54 5.98
CA LYS A 41 6.30 16.64 5.00
C LYS A 41 4.91 16.83 4.36
N GLU A 42 4.24 15.74 3.98
CA GLU A 42 2.88 15.80 3.43
C GLU A 42 1.86 16.31 4.46
N ILE A 43 1.93 15.85 5.72
CA ILE A 43 1.05 16.27 6.81
C ILE A 43 1.21 17.76 7.13
N ASN A 44 2.42 18.27 7.07
CA ASN A 44 2.71 19.68 7.34
C ASN A 44 2.51 20.60 6.12
N GLY A 45 2.24 20.01 4.94
CA GLY A 45 1.92 20.71 3.70
C GLY A 45 0.42 20.83 3.43
N THR A 46 0.08 21.31 2.23
CA THR A 46 -1.32 21.39 1.73
C THR A 46 -1.92 20.02 1.44
N GLN A 47 -1.08 18.99 1.31
CA GLN A 47 -1.49 17.63 0.97
C GLN A 47 -2.41 17.03 2.04
N LYS A 48 -2.25 17.39 3.31
CA LYS A 48 -3.12 16.93 4.41
C LYS A 48 -4.59 17.26 4.14
N GLU A 49 -4.87 18.54 3.90
CA GLU A 49 -6.24 19.01 3.65
C GLU A 49 -6.79 18.42 2.33
N ASN A 50 -5.95 18.29 1.33
CA ASN A 50 -6.32 17.72 0.05
C ASN A 50 -6.68 16.22 0.19
N TRP A 51 -5.88 15.43 0.91
CA TRP A 51 -6.19 14.04 1.22
C TRP A 51 -7.47 13.91 2.03
N LEU A 52 -7.65 14.71 3.07
CA LEU A 52 -8.86 14.67 3.88
C LEU A 52 -10.11 14.94 3.04
N ARG A 53 -10.07 15.97 2.18
CA ARG A 53 -11.16 16.27 1.24
C ARG A 53 -11.45 15.11 0.30
N VAL A 54 -10.41 14.51 -0.31
CA VAL A 54 -10.53 13.36 -1.21
C VAL A 54 -11.21 12.18 -0.51
N LEU A 55 -10.92 11.93 0.74
CA LEU A 55 -11.52 10.86 1.53
C LEU A 55 -12.97 11.20 1.90
N GLU A 56 -13.22 12.39 2.46
CA GLU A 56 -14.55 12.82 2.92
C GLU A 56 -15.59 12.88 1.77
N GLU A 57 -15.19 13.29 0.57
CA GLU A 57 -16.05 13.28 -0.63
C GLU A 57 -16.52 11.87 -1.03
N ARG A 58 -15.84 10.82 -0.55
CA ARG A 58 -16.12 9.43 -0.89
C ARG A 58 -16.70 8.62 0.26
N PHE A 59 -16.66 9.16 1.47
CA PHE A 59 -17.18 8.47 2.64
C PHE A 59 -18.70 8.37 2.61
N PRO A 60 -19.29 7.31 3.20
CA PRO A 60 -20.73 7.22 3.43
C PRO A 60 -21.24 8.40 4.25
N ASP A 61 -22.48 8.85 3.97
CA ASP A 61 -23.15 9.90 4.76
C ASP A 61 -23.52 9.37 6.15
N LYS A 62 -22.57 9.46 7.07
CA LYS A 62 -22.65 9.05 8.47
C LYS A 62 -21.96 10.06 9.37
N ALA A 63 -22.40 10.16 10.63
CA ALA A 63 -21.65 10.91 11.61
C ALA A 63 -20.24 10.33 11.79
N LYS A 64 -19.22 11.18 11.95
CA LYS A 64 -17.81 10.77 12.08
C LYS A 64 -17.61 9.72 13.17
N ALA A 65 -18.30 9.85 14.29
CA ALA A 65 -18.24 8.90 15.41
C ALA A 65 -18.81 7.50 15.11
N ASP A 66 -19.72 7.40 14.13
CA ASP A 66 -20.38 6.14 13.76
C ASP A 66 -19.72 5.44 12.58
N LEU A 67 -18.82 6.14 11.89
CA LEU A 67 -18.11 5.61 10.73
C LEU A 67 -16.96 4.71 11.18
N LYS A 68 -17.01 3.44 10.81
CA LYS A 68 -15.96 2.45 11.10
C LYS A 68 -14.99 2.39 9.94
N ILE A 69 -13.79 2.92 10.13
CA ILE A 69 -12.73 3.02 9.12
C ILE A 69 -11.62 2.02 9.46
N LEU A 70 -11.20 1.24 8.48
CA LEU A 70 -10.01 0.39 8.54
C LEU A 70 -8.96 0.92 7.56
N ASP A 71 -7.78 1.25 8.07
CA ASP A 71 -6.59 1.58 7.26
C ASP A 71 -5.66 0.36 7.19
N VAL A 72 -5.47 -0.17 5.97
CA VAL A 72 -4.68 -1.39 5.74
C VAL A 72 -3.34 -1.04 5.13
N GLY A 73 -2.26 -1.48 5.80
CA GLY A 73 -0.89 -1.07 5.46
C GLY A 73 -0.64 0.37 5.89
N THR A 74 -0.97 0.67 7.15
CA THR A 74 -0.94 2.04 7.66
C THR A 74 0.44 2.69 7.65
N GLY A 75 1.52 1.86 7.57
CA GLY A 75 2.88 2.34 7.67
C GLY A 75 3.10 3.20 8.93
N PRO A 76 3.78 4.35 8.84
CA PRO A 76 4.02 5.23 9.99
C PRO A 76 2.81 6.09 10.38
N GLY A 77 1.57 5.75 9.94
CA GLY A 77 0.32 6.30 10.44
C GLY A 77 -0.20 7.54 9.74
N PHE A 78 0.02 7.70 8.43
CA PHE A 78 -0.44 8.87 7.67
C PHE A 78 -1.96 9.09 7.74
N PHE A 79 -2.76 8.11 7.30
CA PHE A 79 -4.22 8.24 7.33
C PHE A 79 -4.80 8.27 8.75
N PRO A 80 -4.36 7.43 9.70
CA PRO A 80 -4.80 7.56 11.08
C PRO A 80 -4.58 8.96 11.66
N ARG A 81 -3.44 9.60 11.38
CA ARG A 81 -3.12 10.96 11.84
C ARG A 81 -4.13 11.98 11.33
N ILE A 82 -4.29 12.08 9.99
CA ILE A 82 -5.16 13.11 9.39
C ILE A 82 -6.64 12.88 9.69
N LEU A 83 -7.09 11.62 9.74
CA LEU A 83 -8.48 11.28 10.04
C LEU A 83 -8.82 11.52 11.52
N SER A 84 -7.94 11.14 12.45
CA SER A 84 -8.19 11.35 13.87
C SER A 84 -8.14 12.83 14.25
N GLU A 85 -7.25 13.61 13.64
CA GLU A 85 -7.24 15.08 13.77
C GLU A 85 -8.59 15.68 13.30
N ALA A 86 -9.20 15.11 12.25
CA ALA A 86 -10.51 15.50 11.75
C ALA A 86 -11.69 14.95 12.57
N GLY A 87 -11.44 14.14 13.62
CA GLY A 87 -12.46 13.63 14.55
C GLY A 87 -13.03 12.26 14.20
N TYR A 88 -12.37 11.49 13.31
CA TYR A 88 -12.75 10.10 13.02
C TYR A 88 -12.09 9.13 14.00
N TYR A 89 -12.70 7.93 14.13
CA TYR A 89 -12.10 6.78 14.78
C TYR A 89 -11.55 5.83 13.72
N VAL A 90 -10.31 5.37 13.87
CA VAL A 90 -9.61 4.55 12.88
C VAL A 90 -9.08 3.28 13.51
N THR A 91 -9.37 2.15 12.88
CA THR A 91 -8.64 0.90 13.10
C THR A 91 -7.55 0.84 12.04
N ALA A 92 -6.31 0.63 12.46
CA ALA A 92 -5.15 0.65 11.57
C ALA A 92 -4.35 -0.65 11.69
N VAL A 93 -3.97 -1.24 10.57
CA VAL A 93 -3.18 -2.47 10.56
C VAL A 93 -1.94 -2.32 9.69
N ASP A 94 -0.84 -2.93 10.16
CA ASP A 94 0.38 -3.13 9.38
C ASP A 94 1.00 -4.47 9.76
N TYR A 95 1.77 -5.07 8.87
CA TYR A 95 2.49 -6.30 9.17
C TYR A 95 3.83 -6.01 9.87
N THR A 96 4.45 -4.87 9.56
CA THR A 96 5.75 -4.45 10.07
C THR A 96 5.59 -3.81 11.45
N GLU A 97 6.12 -4.47 12.50
CA GLU A 97 6.02 -3.97 13.89
C GLU A 97 6.64 -2.59 14.06
N ASP A 98 7.83 -2.36 13.46
CA ASP A 98 8.53 -1.07 13.53
C ASP A 98 7.70 0.08 12.92
N MET A 99 6.90 -0.20 11.87
CA MET A 99 5.96 0.77 11.30
C MET A 99 4.85 1.10 12.28
N LEU A 100 4.29 0.10 12.97
CA LEU A 100 3.23 0.32 13.97
C LEU A 100 3.74 1.10 15.18
N GLU A 101 4.96 0.83 15.65
CA GLU A 101 5.57 1.60 16.73
C GLU A 101 5.72 3.06 16.33
N LYS A 102 6.21 3.30 15.10
CA LYS A 102 6.33 4.66 14.57
C LYS A 102 4.96 5.34 14.37
N ALA A 103 3.96 4.60 13.92
CA ALA A 103 2.60 5.11 13.80
C ALA A 103 2.03 5.55 15.16
N LYS A 104 2.21 4.74 16.20
CA LYS A 104 1.81 5.09 17.58
C LYS A 104 2.52 6.34 18.09
N GLU A 105 3.83 6.49 17.80
CA GLU A 105 4.60 7.69 18.12
C GLU A 105 4.04 8.92 17.40
N ASN A 106 3.86 8.84 16.08
CA ASN A 106 3.40 9.94 15.23
C ASN A 106 1.96 10.39 15.56
N THR A 107 1.16 9.50 16.15
CA THR A 107 -0.27 9.74 16.44
C THR A 107 -0.59 9.80 17.94
N LYS A 108 0.41 9.92 18.81
CA LYS A 108 0.24 9.86 20.27
C LYS A 108 -0.80 10.82 20.83
N GLU A 109 -1.03 11.97 20.18
CA GLU A 109 -2.02 12.95 20.58
C GLU A 109 -3.47 12.46 20.34
N TYR A 110 -3.66 11.48 19.45
CA TYR A 110 -4.95 10.92 19.02
C TYR A 110 -5.13 9.45 19.45
N GLN A 111 -4.32 8.94 20.37
CA GLN A 111 -4.32 7.52 20.77
C GLN A 111 -5.67 6.98 21.24
N SER A 112 -6.58 7.84 21.71
CA SER A 112 -7.94 7.43 22.10
C SER A 112 -8.91 7.24 20.92
N GLN A 113 -8.48 7.59 19.71
CA GLN A 113 -9.27 7.50 18.48
C GLN A 113 -8.72 6.45 17.50
N ILE A 114 -7.57 5.84 17.83
CA ILE A 114 -6.89 4.91 16.92
C ILE A 114 -6.61 3.60 17.63
N GLU A 115 -7.00 2.49 16.99
CA GLU A 115 -6.63 1.14 17.41
C GLU A 115 -5.62 0.57 16.40
N PHE A 116 -4.45 0.12 16.88
CA PHE A 116 -3.41 -0.46 16.05
C PHE A 116 -3.29 -1.96 16.27
N TYR A 117 -3.22 -2.72 15.17
CA TYR A 117 -3.04 -4.17 15.19
C TYR A 117 -1.96 -4.60 14.20
N ARG A 118 -1.12 -5.55 14.61
CA ARG A 118 -0.21 -6.21 13.69
C ARG A 118 -0.95 -7.34 12.97
N MET A 119 -1.19 -7.18 11.66
CA MET A 119 -1.90 -8.14 10.83
C MET A 119 -1.34 -8.15 9.41
N ASP A 120 -1.43 -9.31 8.76
CA ASP A 120 -1.23 -9.43 7.32
C ASP A 120 -2.47 -8.90 6.58
N ALA A 121 -2.27 -7.97 5.66
CA ALA A 121 -3.32 -7.41 4.79
C ALA A 121 -4.09 -8.48 4.00
N GLN A 122 -3.50 -9.65 3.82
CA GLN A 122 -4.04 -10.80 3.11
C GLN A 122 -4.80 -11.78 4.02
N ASN A 123 -4.75 -11.56 5.34
CA ASN A 123 -5.40 -12.40 6.35
C ASN A 123 -5.78 -11.56 7.58
N LEU A 124 -6.91 -10.86 7.49
CA LEU A 124 -7.40 -9.97 8.54
C LEU A 124 -8.16 -10.77 9.62
N GLU A 125 -7.79 -10.58 10.88
CA GLU A 125 -8.41 -11.25 12.03
C GLU A 125 -9.68 -10.52 12.53
N PHE A 126 -10.38 -9.82 11.64
CA PHE A 126 -11.64 -9.14 11.93
C PHE A 126 -12.83 -9.98 11.48
N GLU A 127 -13.97 -9.75 12.13
CA GLU A 127 -15.24 -10.32 11.71
C GLU A 127 -15.67 -9.79 10.34
N SER A 128 -16.50 -10.57 9.64
CA SER A 128 -17.09 -10.11 8.38
C SER A 128 -18.04 -8.94 8.60
N SER A 129 -18.12 -8.03 7.63
CA SER A 129 -19.07 -6.90 7.65
C SER A 129 -18.91 -5.97 8.87
N GLN A 130 -17.69 -5.67 9.25
CA GLN A 130 -17.36 -4.85 10.41
C GLN A 130 -17.16 -3.36 10.05
N PHE A 131 -16.60 -3.05 8.88
CA PHE A 131 -16.19 -1.70 8.51
C PHE A 131 -17.10 -1.07 7.46
N ASP A 132 -17.30 0.23 7.56
CA ASP A 132 -18.00 1.05 6.56
C ASP A 132 -17.05 1.46 5.44
N VAL A 133 -15.77 1.66 5.77
CA VAL A 133 -14.71 2.06 4.84
C VAL A 133 -13.47 1.24 5.10
N VAL A 134 -12.87 0.72 4.03
CA VAL A 134 -11.49 0.20 4.02
C VAL A 134 -10.68 1.13 3.14
N ILE A 135 -9.58 1.65 3.67
CA ILE A 135 -8.63 2.47 2.91
C ILE A 135 -7.27 1.79 2.88
N SER A 136 -6.52 2.01 1.81
CA SER A 136 -5.14 1.58 1.68
C SER A 136 -4.38 2.53 0.78
N ARG A 137 -3.10 2.76 1.08
CA ARG A 137 -2.22 3.62 0.29
C ARG A 137 -0.84 2.99 0.13
N ASN A 138 -0.37 2.90 -1.12
CA ASN A 138 0.95 2.38 -1.46
C ASN A 138 1.24 0.97 -0.93
N LEU A 139 0.24 0.09 -0.87
CA LEU A 139 0.38 -1.24 -0.31
C LEU A 139 0.25 -2.37 -1.35
N THR A 140 -0.80 -2.32 -2.18
CA THR A 140 -1.19 -3.49 -2.99
C THR A 140 -0.11 -3.93 -3.97
N TRP A 141 0.67 -3.00 -4.50
CA TRP A 141 1.79 -3.28 -5.41
C TRP A 141 2.83 -4.25 -4.83
N ASN A 142 2.94 -4.29 -3.50
CA ASN A 142 3.96 -5.01 -2.73
C ASN A 142 3.45 -6.34 -2.13
N LEU A 143 2.18 -6.71 -2.37
CA LEU A 143 1.59 -7.92 -1.82
C LEU A 143 1.94 -9.16 -2.64
N GLU A 144 2.19 -10.28 -1.95
CA GLU A 144 2.39 -11.59 -2.57
C GLU A 144 1.13 -12.12 -3.24
N ASN A 145 -0.02 -11.91 -2.59
CA ASN A 145 -1.33 -12.34 -3.08
C ASN A 145 -2.38 -11.22 -2.97
N PRO A 146 -2.32 -10.22 -3.86
CA PRO A 146 -3.25 -9.08 -3.83
C PRO A 146 -4.71 -9.49 -4.05
N VAL A 147 -4.97 -10.61 -4.74
CA VAL A 147 -6.34 -11.16 -4.88
C VAL A 147 -6.89 -11.58 -3.53
N GLN A 148 -6.08 -12.22 -2.70
CA GLN A 148 -6.50 -12.62 -1.35
C GLN A 148 -6.71 -11.40 -0.46
N ALA A 149 -5.86 -10.39 -0.55
CA ALA A 149 -6.06 -9.13 0.18
C ALA A 149 -7.40 -8.47 -0.19
N TYR A 150 -7.71 -8.34 -1.47
CA TYR A 150 -9.00 -7.80 -1.91
C TYR A 150 -10.20 -8.63 -1.44
N LYS A 151 -10.09 -9.96 -1.35
CA LYS A 151 -11.14 -10.82 -0.78
C LYS A 151 -11.34 -10.56 0.71
N GLU A 152 -10.26 -10.40 1.46
CA GLU A 152 -10.34 -10.09 2.89
C GLU A 152 -10.93 -8.69 3.12
N TRP A 153 -10.52 -7.70 2.33
CA TRP A 153 -11.06 -6.35 2.42
C TRP A 153 -12.55 -6.31 2.06
N PHE A 154 -12.96 -7.08 1.04
CA PHE A 154 -14.38 -7.27 0.71
C PHE A 154 -15.15 -7.95 1.84
N ARG A 155 -14.59 -8.98 2.46
CA ARG A 155 -15.20 -9.73 3.56
C ARG A 155 -15.48 -8.87 4.79
N VAL A 156 -14.52 -8.01 5.17
CA VAL A 156 -14.64 -7.15 6.36
C VAL A 156 -15.48 -5.90 6.11
N LEU A 157 -15.73 -5.53 4.86
CA LEU A 157 -16.63 -4.44 4.50
C LEU A 157 -18.08 -4.83 4.75
N LYS A 158 -18.86 -3.91 5.29
CA LYS A 158 -20.32 -4.00 5.37
C LYS A 158 -20.94 -3.94 3.98
N THR A 159 -22.17 -4.44 3.86
CA THR A 159 -22.97 -4.20 2.64
C THR A 159 -23.14 -2.69 2.42
N GLY A 160 -22.78 -2.21 1.23
CA GLY A 160 -22.74 -0.78 0.91
C GLY A 160 -21.51 -0.03 1.43
N GLY A 161 -20.56 -0.75 2.04
CA GLY A 161 -19.25 -0.19 2.43
C GLY A 161 -18.36 0.10 1.22
N ILE A 162 -17.34 0.93 1.43
CA ILE A 162 -16.48 1.48 0.37
C ILE A 162 -15.03 1.04 0.56
N LEU A 163 -14.40 0.56 -0.51
CA LEU A 163 -12.95 0.37 -0.61
C LEU A 163 -12.32 1.56 -1.34
N LEU A 164 -11.37 2.22 -0.71
CA LEU A 164 -10.53 3.26 -1.30
C LEU A 164 -9.08 2.78 -1.34
N ASN A 165 -8.59 2.41 -2.52
CA ASN A 165 -7.22 1.95 -2.70
C ASN A 165 -6.43 2.96 -3.55
N PHE A 166 -5.44 3.61 -2.95
CA PHE A 166 -4.57 4.60 -3.58
C PHE A 166 -3.21 3.97 -3.84
N ASP A 167 -2.97 3.56 -5.07
CA ASP A 167 -1.74 2.86 -5.42
C ASP A 167 -1.28 3.17 -6.85
N ALA A 168 -0.06 2.79 -7.18
CA ALA A 168 0.52 2.98 -8.49
C ALA A 168 1.30 1.72 -8.94
N ASN A 169 1.62 1.67 -10.22
CA ASN A 169 2.51 0.64 -10.77
C ASN A 169 3.98 1.10 -10.62
N TRP A 170 4.48 1.12 -9.38
CA TRP A 170 5.79 1.65 -9.01
C TRP A 170 6.95 1.00 -9.75
N TYR A 171 6.86 -0.29 -10.04
CA TYR A 171 7.93 -1.09 -10.65
C TYR A 171 7.59 -1.61 -12.04
N GLY A 172 6.60 -1.02 -12.70
CA GLY A 172 6.24 -1.38 -14.08
C GLY A 172 7.39 -1.19 -15.08
N TYR A 173 8.33 -0.31 -14.78
CA TYR A 173 9.52 -0.08 -15.59
C TYR A 173 10.46 -1.31 -15.67
N LEU A 174 10.35 -2.27 -14.77
CA LEU A 174 11.09 -3.53 -14.83
C LEU A 174 10.60 -4.44 -15.95
N TYR A 175 9.40 -4.21 -16.49
CA TYR A 175 8.72 -5.06 -17.45
C TYR A 175 8.30 -4.36 -18.75
N ASP A 176 8.51 -3.04 -18.85
CA ASP A 176 8.07 -2.19 -19.95
C ASP A 176 9.18 -1.22 -20.33
N GLU A 177 9.62 -1.27 -21.59
CA GLU A 177 10.74 -0.48 -22.11
C GLU A 177 10.44 1.02 -22.11
N GLU A 178 9.21 1.44 -22.48
CA GLU A 178 8.86 2.85 -22.51
C GLU A 178 8.84 3.43 -21.09
N LYS A 179 8.30 2.68 -20.12
CA LYS A 179 8.31 3.06 -18.71
C LYS A 179 9.73 3.12 -18.15
N ARG A 180 10.62 2.21 -18.58
CA ARG A 180 12.02 2.23 -18.18
C ARG A 180 12.73 3.47 -18.69
N MET A 181 12.56 3.83 -19.95
CA MET A 181 13.13 5.06 -20.52
C MET A 181 12.61 6.32 -19.80
N ALA A 182 11.31 6.33 -19.46
CA ALA A 182 10.72 7.43 -18.70
C ALA A 182 11.31 7.53 -17.29
N TYR A 183 11.47 6.40 -16.58
CA TYR A 183 12.10 6.32 -15.26
C TYR A 183 13.56 6.80 -15.29
N GLU A 184 14.38 6.34 -16.23
CA GLU A 184 15.77 6.75 -16.39
C GLU A 184 15.88 8.26 -16.62
N LYS A 185 15.03 8.81 -17.48
CA LYS A 185 14.96 10.25 -17.74
C LYS A 185 14.55 11.05 -16.51
N ASP A 186 13.60 10.54 -15.72
CA ASP A 186 13.18 11.18 -14.48
C ASP A 186 14.31 11.19 -13.45
N ARG A 187 15.02 10.09 -13.28
CA ARG A 187 16.23 10.02 -12.42
C ARG A 187 17.30 11.03 -12.82
N GLU A 188 17.59 11.18 -14.13
CA GLU A 188 18.50 12.20 -14.62
C GLU A 188 18.03 13.63 -14.30
N ASN A 189 16.72 13.88 -14.36
CA ASN A 189 16.16 15.19 -14.02
C ASN A 189 16.28 15.51 -12.53
N VAL A 190 16.02 14.53 -11.65
CA VAL A 190 16.18 14.68 -10.19
C VAL A 190 17.63 15.02 -9.85
N GLU A 191 18.61 14.32 -10.40
CA GLU A 191 20.04 14.61 -10.21
C GLU A 191 20.42 16.03 -10.66
N ARG A 192 19.93 16.46 -11.84
CA ARG A 192 20.23 17.79 -12.39
C ARG A 192 19.58 18.93 -11.61
N SER A 193 18.37 18.70 -11.08
CA SER A 193 17.56 19.76 -10.47
C SER A 193 17.77 19.88 -8.97
N GLN A 194 18.60 19.03 -8.36
CA GLN A 194 18.81 18.95 -6.90
C GLN A 194 17.49 18.89 -6.11
N LEU A 195 16.47 18.24 -6.70
CA LEU A 195 15.20 18.02 -6.04
C LEU A 195 15.37 16.99 -4.91
N ASP A 196 14.47 17.06 -3.93
CA ASP A 196 14.40 16.04 -2.88
C ASP A 196 14.26 14.66 -3.52
N ASP A 197 15.30 13.85 -3.44
CA ASP A 197 15.30 12.49 -3.97
C ASP A 197 14.73 11.55 -2.92
N HIS A 198 13.48 11.11 -3.13
CA HIS A 198 12.80 10.16 -2.25
C HIS A 198 13.48 8.78 -2.19
N TYR A 199 14.43 8.51 -3.08
CA TYR A 199 15.25 7.31 -3.09
C TYR A 199 16.56 7.45 -2.31
N LEU A 200 16.92 8.64 -1.82
CA LEU A 200 18.07 8.80 -0.93
C LEU A 200 17.88 7.92 0.32
N CYS A 201 18.91 7.18 0.68
CA CYS A 201 18.90 6.21 1.76
C CYS A 201 17.97 5.00 1.54
N THR A 202 17.56 4.72 0.28
CA THR A 202 16.78 3.54 -0.08
C THR A 202 17.67 2.50 -0.73
N ASP A 203 17.59 1.26 -0.30
CA ASP A 203 18.18 0.11 -1.02
C ASP A 203 17.27 -0.25 -2.21
N ILE A 204 17.48 0.47 -3.33
CA ILE A 204 16.70 0.31 -4.56
C ILE A 204 16.86 -1.11 -5.11
N ASP A 205 18.08 -1.64 -5.11
CA ASP A 205 18.38 -2.96 -5.66
C ASP A 205 17.59 -4.04 -4.90
N ARG A 206 17.58 -3.97 -3.57
CA ARG A 206 16.81 -4.89 -2.74
C ARG A 206 15.31 -4.81 -3.01
N MET A 207 14.79 -3.59 -3.18
CA MET A 207 13.37 -3.42 -3.49
C MET A 207 13.01 -3.90 -4.89
N GLU A 208 13.87 -3.71 -5.88
CA GLU A 208 13.67 -4.28 -7.21
C GLU A 208 13.68 -5.81 -7.21
N GLU A 209 14.53 -6.43 -6.38
CA GLU A 209 14.53 -7.88 -6.20
C GLU A 209 13.19 -8.38 -5.60
N ILE A 210 12.61 -7.65 -4.65
CA ILE A 210 11.27 -7.93 -4.12
C ILE A 210 10.23 -7.69 -5.21
N ALA A 211 10.29 -6.56 -5.90
CA ALA A 211 9.34 -6.18 -6.95
C ALA A 211 9.28 -7.19 -8.10
N LYS A 212 10.39 -7.87 -8.41
CA LYS A 212 10.42 -8.96 -9.40
C LYS A 212 9.69 -10.24 -8.94
N LYS A 213 9.41 -10.38 -7.64
CA LYS A 213 8.75 -11.56 -7.06
C LYS A 213 7.26 -11.33 -6.82
N VAL A 214 6.81 -10.08 -6.66
CA VAL A 214 5.40 -9.74 -6.43
C VAL A 214 4.64 -9.61 -7.74
N PRO A 215 3.37 -10.05 -7.79
CA PRO A 215 2.65 -10.21 -9.06
C PRO A 215 2.27 -8.89 -9.74
N LEU A 216 2.04 -7.80 -8.98
CA LEU A 216 1.49 -6.58 -9.55
C LEU A 216 2.51 -5.72 -10.31
N SER A 217 3.80 -5.92 -10.10
CA SER A 217 4.85 -5.20 -10.86
C SER A 217 4.75 -5.43 -12.37
N ALA A 218 4.32 -6.64 -12.79
CA ALA A 218 4.15 -7.00 -14.19
C ALA A 218 2.73 -6.79 -14.73
N LYS A 219 1.80 -6.25 -13.94
CA LYS A 219 0.40 -6.07 -14.34
C LYS A 219 0.12 -4.67 -14.87
N ASN A 220 -0.83 -4.59 -15.82
CA ASN A 220 -1.33 -3.29 -16.26
C ASN A 220 -2.42 -2.83 -15.29
N ARG A 221 -2.11 -1.87 -14.45
CA ARG A 221 -3.02 -1.26 -13.49
C ARG A 221 -3.50 0.10 -14.01
N PRO A 222 -4.72 0.55 -13.71
CA PRO A 222 -5.71 -0.09 -12.81
C PRO A 222 -6.58 -1.18 -13.47
N GLY A 223 -6.38 -1.50 -14.76
CA GLY A 223 -7.22 -2.45 -15.48
C GLY A 223 -7.33 -3.82 -14.82
N TRP A 224 -6.20 -4.38 -14.38
CA TRP A 224 -6.16 -5.64 -13.66
C TRP A 224 -6.96 -5.59 -12.34
N ASP A 225 -6.85 -4.49 -11.58
CA ASP A 225 -7.57 -4.32 -10.32
C ASP A 225 -9.08 -4.34 -10.55
N VAL A 226 -9.54 -3.64 -11.58
CA VAL A 226 -10.98 -3.58 -11.94
C VAL A 226 -11.53 -4.97 -12.27
N GLU A 227 -10.79 -5.80 -13.01
CA GLU A 227 -11.21 -7.15 -13.34
C GLU A 227 -11.34 -8.01 -12.08
N VAL A 228 -10.32 -8.02 -11.23
CA VAL A 228 -10.29 -8.81 -10.00
C VAL A 228 -11.38 -8.35 -9.00
N LEU A 229 -11.55 -7.05 -8.82
CA LEU A 229 -12.56 -6.53 -7.90
C LEU A 229 -13.99 -6.88 -8.38
N LYS A 230 -14.25 -6.89 -9.69
CA LYS A 230 -15.53 -7.37 -10.25
C LYS A 230 -15.75 -8.86 -9.98
N GLU A 231 -14.73 -9.69 -10.18
CA GLU A 231 -14.81 -11.14 -9.91
C GLU A 231 -15.05 -11.44 -8.44
N ILE A 232 -14.52 -10.62 -7.52
CA ILE A 232 -14.74 -10.74 -6.08
C ILE A 232 -16.19 -10.37 -5.70
N GLY A 233 -16.83 -9.44 -6.45
CA GLY A 233 -18.23 -9.09 -6.23
C GLY A 233 -18.47 -7.62 -5.87
N PHE A 234 -17.49 -6.73 -6.03
CA PHE A 234 -17.72 -5.29 -5.91
C PHE A 234 -18.70 -4.82 -7.00
N ALA A 235 -19.79 -4.17 -6.58
CA ALA A 235 -20.90 -3.83 -7.48
C ALA A 235 -20.57 -2.63 -8.37
N GLU A 236 -19.85 -1.65 -7.86
CA GLU A 236 -19.46 -0.44 -8.56
C GLU A 236 -17.97 -0.20 -8.37
N ILE A 237 -17.25 0.01 -9.46
CA ILE A 237 -15.81 0.27 -9.45
C ILE A 237 -15.55 1.51 -10.29
N ARG A 238 -14.89 2.48 -9.68
CA ARG A 238 -14.43 3.70 -10.34
C ARG A 238 -12.93 3.80 -10.22
N THR A 239 -12.27 4.26 -11.27
CA THR A 239 -10.83 4.55 -11.28
C THR A 239 -10.61 6.03 -11.56
N ASP A 240 -9.63 6.61 -10.89
CA ASP A 240 -9.22 8.01 -11.10
C ASP A 240 -7.69 8.06 -11.15
N GLU A 241 -7.15 8.16 -12.36
CA GLU A 241 -5.72 8.25 -12.61
C GLU A 241 -5.17 9.67 -12.42
N SER A 242 -6.05 10.65 -12.20
CA SER A 242 -5.71 12.05 -11.97
C SER A 242 -5.70 12.46 -10.49
N ILE A 243 -5.95 11.54 -9.57
CA ILE A 243 -6.08 11.82 -8.13
C ILE A 243 -4.85 12.55 -7.55
N TRP A 244 -3.66 12.26 -8.09
CA TRP A 244 -2.43 12.94 -7.70
C TRP A 244 -2.49 14.46 -7.93
N GLN A 245 -3.17 14.92 -8.99
CA GLN A 245 -3.37 16.35 -9.24
C GLN A 245 -4.19 17.02 -8.14
N SER A 246 -5.20 16.31 -7.64
CA SER A 246 -6.06 16.80 -6.55
C SER A 246 -5.33 16.86 -5.20
N VAL A 247 -4.31 16.04 -5.01
CA VAL A 247 -3.56 15.95 -3.76
C VAL A 247 -2.34 16.87 -3.76
N TRP A 248 -1.64 16.99 -4.88
CA TRP A 248 -0.37 17.74 -4.99
C TRP A 248 -0.52 19.14 -5.62
N SER A 249 -1.75 19.63 -5.76
CA SER A 249 -2.05 20.99 -6.28
C SER A 249 -1.86 22.09 -5.24
#